data_3a04016319d877839f38f66915626187
#
_entry.id   3a04016319d877839f38f66915626187
#
_cell.length_a   1.000
_cell.length_b   1.000
_cell.length_c   1.000
_cell.angle_alpha   90.00
_cell.angle_beta   90.00
_cell.angle_gamma   90.00
#
_symmetry.space_group_name_H-M   'P 1'
#
loop_
_entity.id
_entity.type
_entity.pdbx_description
1 polymer ?
#
loop_
_entity_poly.entity_id
_entity_poly.type
_entity_poly.pdbx_seq_one_letter_code
_entity_poly.pdbx_strand_id
1 'polypeptide(L)'
;MKKKTGFRFSIAIILGIAISITGCQKGSEQTASKEKTTVVVFAAKSLNQVMEELVTEFNKEHEEVEIVGNYDSSGTLMTQIQEGAACDIFFSAATKQMDELEDMDGIIVDGTRHDLLNNQVCIVTYQGSQTEVTGISDMDKAKSLAIAGGSVPVGKYTRQALVNAGILQQTGDVSAITTDEIAEALGGAEINECANVGAVTAAVSEGANEVGTVYYSDTYGQEDKLKILEMVPYELTGDVIYPVAQIENKEADEKQKEAAGEFLNFLVSDTAKEIYKTFLFDIK
;
A
#
# COMPACT_ATOMS: atom_id res chain seq x y z
N MET A 1 18.66 -64.74 -1.28
CA MET A 1 18.66 -65.47 0.02
C MET A 1 18.23 -64.50 1.11
N LYS A 2 17.07 -64.81 1.75
CA LYS A 2 16.74 -64.84 3.21
C LYS A 2 16.98 -63.51 3.96
N LYS A 3 16.10 -62.92 4.76
CA LYS A 3 15.05 -63.51 5.65
C LYS A 3 14.01 -62.40 5.99
N LYS A 4 12.74 -62.77 6.01
CA LYS A 4 11.62 -62.07 6.66
C LYS A 4 11.73 -62.30 8.18
N THR A 5 11.47 -61.25 8.97
CA THR A 5 11.18 -61.43 10.39
C THR A 5 9.89 -60.62 10.69
N GLY A 6 8.83 -61.38 10.95
CA GLY A 6 7.54 -60.81 11.38
C GLY A 6 7.57 -60.55 12.88
N PHE A 7 6.87 -59.47 13.27
CA PHE A 7 6.63 -59.13 14.68
C PHE A 7 5.13 -59.29 14.98
N ARG A 8 4.82 -60.19 15.89
CA ARG A 8 3.46 -60.54 16.31
C ARG A 8 3.03 -59.56 17.41
N PHE A 9 1.88 -58.88 17.20
CA PHE A 9 1.21 -58.11 18.23
C PHE A 9 0.37 -59.07 19.11
N SER A 10 0.64 -59.07 20.41
CA SER A 10 -0.18 -59.73 21.44
C SER A 10 -1.17 -58.71 22.00
N ILE A 11 -2.46 -59.03 21.89
CA ILE A 11 -3.57 -58.32 22.50
C ILE A 11 -3.64 -58.71 23.98
N ALA A 12 -3.53 -57.72 24.87
CA ALA A 12 -3.86 -57.86 26.27
C ALA A 12 -5.17 -57.11 26.56
N ILE A 13 -6.21 -57.87 26.83
CA ILE A 13 -7.51 -57.39 27.33
C ILE A 13 -7.34 -57.14 28.85
N ILE A 14 -7.59 -55.89 29.28
CA ILE A 14 -7.77 -55.55 30.69
C ILE A 14 -9.19 -55.03 30.86
N LEU A 15 -9.91 -55.78 31.65
CA LEU A 15 -11.31 -55.64 32.08
C LEU A 15 -11.37 -54.71 33.31
N GLY A 16 -12.24 -53.69 33.24
CA GLY A 16 -13.04 -53.19 34.33
C GLY A 16 -12.41 -52.37 35.45
N ILE A 17 -12.92 -51.17 35.60
CA ILE A 17 -13.57 -50.71 36.88
C ILE A 17 -14.29 -49.39 36.54
N ALA A 18 -15.62 -49.39 36.62
CA ALA A 18 -16.45 -48.20 36.57
C ALA A 18 -16.37 -47.48 37.92
N ILE A 19 -15.78 -46.28 37.93
CA ILE A 19 -15.94 -45.37 39.08
C ILE A 19 -16.78 -44.19 38.60
N SER A 20 -18.03 -44.18 39.05
CA SER A 20 -18.93 -43.05 38.90
C SER A 20 -18.49 -41.90 39.78
N ILE A 21 -17.82 -40.89 39.22
CA ILE A 21 -17.56 -39.64 39.91
C ILE A 21 -18.56 -38.61 39.36
N THR A 22 -19.59 -38.33 40.17
CA THR A 22 -20.52 -37.19 39.96
C THR A 22 -19.76 -35.92 40.29
N GLY A 23 -19.03 -35.37 39.30
CA GLY A 23 -18.39 -34.05 39.38
C GLY A 23 -19.30 -33.00 38.80
N CYS A 24 -19.70 -32.02 39.59
CA CYS A 24 -20.37 -30.77 39.13
C CYS A 24 -19.54 -30.11 38.03
N GLN A 25 -20.05 -30.22 36.82
CA GLN A 25 -19.51 -29.50 35.67
C GLN A 25 -19.94 -28.02 35.78
N LYS A 26 -19.08 -27.18 36.38
CA LYS A 26 -19.15 -25.73 36.15
C LYS A 26 -18.96 -25.53 34.64
N GLY A 27 -20.03 -25.11 33.98
CA GLY A 27 -19.95 -24.70 32.59
C GLY A 27 -18.88 -23.61 32.44
N SER A 28 -17.75 -23.94 31.83
CA SER A 28 -16.92 -22.96 31.19
C SER A 28 -17.74 -22.50 29.98
N GLU A 29 -18.31 -21.32 30.05
CA GLU A 29 -18.72 -20.59 28.86
C GLU A 29 -17.46 -20.43 27.99
N GLN A 30 -17.33 -21.33 27.04
CA GLN A 30 -16.45 -21.15 25.91
C GLN A 30 -17.11 -20.04 25.12
N THR A 31 -16.68 -18.79 25.32
CA THR A 31 -16.96 -17.68 24.43
C THR A 31 -16.46 -18.12 23.04
N ALA A 32 -17.37 -18.65 22.23
CA ALA A 32 -17.13 -18.83 20.81
C ALA A 32 -16.73 -17.45 20.28
N SER A 33 -15.49 -17.26 19.87
CA SER A 33 -15.09 -16.07 19.14
C SER A 33 -16.00 -16.02 17.91
N LYS A 34 -16.83 -14.97 17.84
CA LYS A 34 -17.68 -14.74 16.69
C LYS A 34 -16.77 -14.65 15.49
N GLU A 35 -16.95 -15.51 14.50
CA GLU A 35 -16.17 -15.48 13.27
C GLU A 35 -16.33 -14.11 12.61
N LYS A 36 -15.21 -13.40 12.41
CA LYS A 36 -15.23 -12.07 11.81
C LYS A 36 -15.39 -12.18 10.30
N THR A 37 -16.06 -11.18 9.74
CA THR A 37 -16.12 -11.00 8.28
C THR A 37 -14.83 -10.33 7.83
N THR A 38 -14.08 -10.96 6.94
CA THR A 38 -12.81 -10.40 6.44
C THR A 38 -13.07 -9.56 5.20
N VAL A 39 -12.54 -8.35 5.18
CA VAL A 39 -12.51 -7.45 4.01
C VAL A 39 -11.06 -7.25 3.59
N VAL A 40 -10.75 -7.55 2.34
CA VAL A 40 -9.38 -7.46 1.78
C VAL A 40 -9.22 -6.13 1.04
N VAL A 41 -8.28 -5.32 1.50
CA VAL A 41 -8.00 -3.99 0.95
C VAL A 41 -6.64 -3.98 0.28
N PHE A 42 -6.59 -3.65 -1.00
CA PHE A 42 -5.36 -3.37 -1.72
C PHE A 42 -5.16 -1.85 -1.77
N ALA A 43 -4.15 -1.35 -1.08
CA ALA A 43 -3.90 0.09 -0.98
C ALA A 43 -2.46 0.45 -1.34
N ALA A 44 -2.29 1.58 -1.99
CA ALA A 44 -0.97 2.11 -2.31
C ALA A 44 -0.08 2.17 -1.07
N LYS A 45 1.22 1.91 -1.22
CA LYS A 45 2.19 1.85 -0.11
C LYS A 45 2.20 3.09 0.77
N SER A 46 2.00 4.27 0.18
CA SER A 46 1.89 5.54 0.89
C SER A 46 0.68 5.65 1.83
N LEU A 47 -0.33 4.79 1.67
CA LEU A 47 -1.51 4.75 2.53
C LEU A 47 -1.33 3.86 3.78
N ASN A 48 -0.23 3.10 3.88
CA ASN A 48 -0.08 2.08 4.93
C ASN A 48 -0.32 2.63 6.35
N GLN A 49 0.31 3.74 6.70
CA GLN A 49 0.20 4.32 8.06
C GLN A 49 -1.20 4.86 8.35
N VAL A 50 -1.79 5.61 7.41
CA VAL A 50 -3.11 6.18 7.61
C VAL A 50 -4.19 5.10 7.64
N MET A 51 -4.02 4.01 6.89
CA MET A 51 -4.95 2.88 6.92
C MET A 51 -4.99 2.17 8.27
N GLU A 52 -3.87 2.09 9.00
CA GLU A 52 -3.83 1.53 10.36
C GLU A 52 -4.74 2.33 11.32
N GLU A 53 -4.71 3.66 11.24
CA GLU A 53 -5.58 4.53 12.06
C GLU A 53 -7.04 4.46 11.60
N LEU A 54 -7.28 4.46 10.28
CA LEU A 54 -8.64 4.34 9.72
C LEU A 54 -9.30 3.02 10.12
N VAL A 55 -8.57 1.90 10.06
CA VAL A 55 -9.06 0.59 10.50
C VAL A 55 -9.34 0.60 12.01
N THR A 56 -8.47 1.22 12.80
CA THR A 56 -8.67 1.36 14.25
C THR A 56 -9.95 2.13 14.55
N GLU A 57 -10.19 3.23 13.83
CA GLU A 57 -11.39 4.05 14.01
C GLU A 57 -12.66 3.31 13.58
N PHE A 58 -12.64 2.69 12.39
CA PHE A 58 -13.76 1.90 11.85
C PHE A 58 -14.17 0.77 12.80
N ASN A 59 -13.21 0.05 13.34
CA ASN A 59 -13.44 -1.10 14.23
C ASN A 59 -14.05 -0.73 15.58
N LYS A 60 -14.16 0.56 15.95
CA LYS A 60 -14.89 0.98 17.17
C LYS A 60 -16.39 0.71 17.06
N GLU A 61 -16.93 0.73 15.84
CA GLU A 61 -18.35 0.50 15.57
C GLU A 61 -18.62 -0.83 14.83
N HIS A 62 -17.56 -1.47 14.27
CA HIS A 62 -17.61 -2.68 13.45
C HIS A 62 -16.65 -3.76 13.96
N GLU A 63 -16.79 -4.16 15.24
CA GLU A 63 -15.91 -5.17 15.87
C GLU A 63 -15.96 -6.55 15.19
N GLU A 64 -17.06 -6.84 14.46
CA GLU A 64 -17.28 -8.09 13.72
C GLU A 64 -16.58 -8.12 12.36
N VAL A 65 -15.97 -7.01 11.91
CA VAL A 65 -15.24 -6.92 10.65
C VAL A 65 -13.73 -6.96 10.92
N GLU A 66 -13.00 -7.68 10.08
CA GLU A 66 -11.53 -7.70 10.05
C GLU A 66 -11.05 -7.14 8.71
N ILE A 67 -10.34 -6.03 8.75
CA ILE A 67 -9.74 -5.44 7.54
C ILE A 67 -8.33 -5.97 7.36
N VAL A 68 -8.07 -6.64 6.24
CA VAL A 68 -6.76 -7.18 5.87
C VAL A 68 -6.18 -6.36 4.72
N GLY A 69 -5.12 -5.60 5.00
CA GLY A 69 -4.46 -4.73 4.03
C GLY A 69 -3.31 -5.41 3.28
N ASN A 70 -3.26 -5.22 1.96
CA ASN A 70 -2.10 -5.51 1.11
C ASN A 70 -1.55 -4.17 0.58
N TYR A 71 -0.30 -3.84 0.91
CA TYR A 71 0.28 -2.52 0.66
C TYR A 71 1.52 -2.61 -0.22
N ASP A 72 1.36 -2.21 -1.50
CA ASP A 72 2.45 -2.18 -2.48
C ASP A 72 2.26 -1.01 -3.47
N SER A 73 3.03 -0.99 -4.56
CA SER A 73 2.79 -0.03 -5.63
C SER A 73 1.39 -0.25 -6.25
N SER A 74 0.70 0.83 -6.60
CA SER A 74 -0.63 0.71 -7.22
C SER A 74 -0.60 -0.10 -8.50
N GLY A 75 0.51 -0.05 -9.27
CA GLY A 75 0.67 -0.86 -10.47
C GLY A 75 0.77 -2.36 -10.17
N THR A 76 1.52 -2.75 -9.14
CA THR A 76 1.60 -4.16 -8.69
C THR A 76 0.24 -4.67 -8.22
N LEU A 77 -0.45 -3.88 -7.40
CA LEU A 77 -1.78 -4.25 -6.88
C LEU A 77 -2.83 -4.37 -7.99
N MET A 78 -2.84 -3.44 -8.93
CA MET A 78 -3.69 -3.50 -10.12
C MET A 78 -3.45 -4.80 -10.91
N THR A 79 -2.19 -5.15 -11.16
CA THR A 79 -1.85 -6.41 -11.86
C THR A 79 -2.37 -7.63 -11.11
N GLN A 80 -2.25 -7.67 -9.78
CA GLN A 80 -2.80 -8.75 -8.97
C GLN A 80 -4.33 -8.85 -9.09
N ILE A 81 -5.05 -7.71 -9.11
CA ILE A 81 -6.50 -7.68 -9.33
C ILE A 81 -6.84 -8.21 -10.73
N GLN A 82 -6.12 -7.77 -11.77
CA GLN A 82 -6.30 -8.23 -13.14
C GLN A 82 -6.04 -9.74 -13.29
N GLU A 83 -5.13 -10.30 -12.51
CA GLU A 83 -4.84 -11.74 -12.45
C GLU A 83 -5.84 -12.53 -11.59
N GLY A 84 -6.81 -11.84 -10.95
CA GLY A 84 -7.90 -12.47 -10.20
C GLY A 84 -7.62 -12.66 -8.73
N ALA A 85 -6.69 -11.91 -8.14
CA ALA A 85 -6.51 -11.91 -6.69
C ALA A 85 -7.76 -11.40 -5.98
N ALA A 86 -8.15 -12.06 -4.89
CA ALA A 86 -9.25 -11.63 -4.05
C ALA A 86 -8.96 -10.25 -3.45
N CYS A 87 -9.78 -9.27 -3.81
CA CYS A 87 -9.68 -7.89 -3.36
C CYS A 87 -11.10 -7.32 -3.27
N ASP A 88 -11.44 -6.68 -2.16
CA ASP A 88 -12.75 -6.07 -1.96
C ASP A 88 -12.73 -4.56 -2.16
N ILE A 89 -11.58 -3.91 -1.86
CA ILE A 89 -11.41 -2.46 -2.05
C ILE A 89 -10.02 -2.22 -2.63
N PHE A 90 -9.95 -1.39 -3.68
CA PHE A 90 -8.70 -0.89 -4.24
C PHE A 90 -8.56 0.61 -4.00
N PHE A 91 -7.43 1.04 -3.42
CA PHE A 91 -7.11 2.42 -3.13
C PHE A 91 -5.77 2.80 -3.77
N SER A 92 -5.82 3.42 -4.93
CA SER A 92 -4.66 3.73 -5.76
C SER A 92 -4.05 5.10 -5.42
N ALA A 93 -2.76 5.29 -5.70
CA ALA A 93 -2.07 6.58 -5.63
C ALA A 93 -2.05 7.33 -6.99
N ALA A 94 -2.81 6.87 -7.97
CA ALA A 94 -3.01 7.57 -9.24
C ALA A 94 -4.30 7.08 -9.91
N THR A 95 -4.92 7.96 -10.71
CA THR A 95 -6.15 7.63 -11.46
C THR A 95 -5.89 6.60 -12.52
N LYS A 96 -4.72 6.58 -13.17
CA LYS A 96 -4.39 5.66 -14.26
C LYS A 96 -4.71 4.20 -13.95
N GLN A 97 -4.30 3.70 -12.77
CA GLN A 97 -4.52 2.30 -12.40
C GLN A 97 -6.00 2.00 -12.13
N MET A 98 -6.74 2.99 -11.60
CA MET A 98 -8.18 2.86 -11.42
C MET A 98 -8.92 2.90 -12.76
N ASP A 99 -8.51 3.81 -13.66
CA ASP A 99 -9.08 3.93 -15.00
C ASP A 99 -8.90 2.63 -15.80
N GLU A 100 -7.71 2.01 -15.73
CA GLU A 100 -7.43 0.73 -16.38
C GLU A 100 -8.30 -0.42 -15.85
N LEU A 101 -8.64 -0.44 -14.56
CA LEU A 101 -9.58 -1.41 -14.00
C LEU A 101 -11.03 -1.11 -14.35
N GLU A 102 -11.40 0.17 -14.42
CA GLU A 102 -12.76 0.61 -14.80
C GLU A 102 -13.06 0.31 -16.27
N ASP A 103 -12.05 0.38 -17.14
CA ASP A 103 -12.15 -0.03 -18.55
C ASP A 103 -12.37 -1.55 -18.73
N MET A 104 -12.18 -2.34 -17.66
CA MET A 104 -12.43 -3.79 -17.65
C MET A 104 -13.83 -4.08 -17.09
N ASP A 105 -14.71 -4.62 -17.94
CA ASP A 105 -16.09 -4.93 -17.54
C ASP A 105 -16.17 -5.77 -16.26
N GLY A 106 -16.92 -5.28 -15.27
CA GLY A 106 -17.28 -6.00 -14.05
C GLY A 106 -16.13 -6.19 -13.04
N ILE A 107 -15.12 -5.34 -13.06
CA ILE A 107 -14.05 -5.32 -12.04
C ILE A 107 -14.39 -4.33 -10.93
N ILE A 108 -14.84 -3.12 -11.26
CA ILE A 108 -15.26 -2.13 -10.28
C ILE A 108 -16.77 -2.22 -10.08
N VAL A 109 -17.22 -2.18 -8.82
CA VAL A 109 -18.65 -2.10 -8.51
C VAL A 109 -19.18 -0.73 -8.91
N ASP A 110 -20.24 -0.72 -9.72
CA ASP A 110 -20.79 0.51 -10.30
C ASP A 110 -21.10 1.58 -9.23
N GLY A 111 -20.64 2.80 -9.49
CA GLY A 111 -20.93 3.97 -8.64
C GLY A 111 -20.14 4.02 -7.32
N THR A 112 -19.16 3.14 -7.12
CA THR A 112 -18.36 3.10 -5.88
C THR A 112 -17.03 3.83 -5.97
N ARG A 113 -16.63 4.30 -7.17
CA ARG A 113 -15.40 5.06 -7.35
C ARG A 113 -15.51 6.47 -6.78
N HIS A 114 -14.52 6.86 -5.98
CA HIS A 114 -14.33 8.21 -5.46
C HIS A 114 -12.88 8.67 -5.69
N ASP A 115 -12.70 9.81 -6.34
CA ASP A 115 -11.41 10.50 -6.40
C ASP A 115 -11.27 11.30 -5.09
N LEU A 116 -10.68 10.69 -4.06
CA LEU A 116 -10.88 11.09 -2.66
C LEU A 116 -9.82 12.04 -2.13
N LEU A 117 -8.53 11.73 -2.39
CA LEU A 117 -7.41 12.47 -1.81
C LEU A 117 -6.57 13.12 -2.91
N ASN A 118 -5.87 14.17 -2.53
CA ASN A 118 -4.73 14.71 -3.26
C ASN A 118 -3.47 14.62 -2.41
N ASN A 119 -2.31 14.50 -3.06
CA ASN A 119 -1.01 14.45 -2.40
C ASN A 119 -0.01 15.28 -3.20
N GLN A 120 1.17 15.49 -2.66
CA GLN A 120 2.21 16.25 -3.38
C GLN A 120 3.53 15.48 -3.36
N VAL A 121 4.24 15.46 -4.48
CA VAL A 121 5.58 14.90 -4.55
C VAL A 121 6.56 15.81 -3.80
N CYS A 122 7.43 15.21 -3.00
CA CYS A 122 8.51 15.91 -2.31
C CYS A 122 9.86 15.37 -2.74
N ILE A 123 10.86 16.25 -2.80
CA ILE A 123 12.26 15.87 -2.82
C ILE A 123 12.77 15.88 -1.38
N VAL A 124 13.31 14.76 -0.94
CA VAL A 124 13.77 14.56 0.45
C VAL A 124 15.24 14.13 0.49
N THR A 125 15.87 14.41 1.61
CA THR A 125 17.18 13.89 1.99
C THR A 125 17.15 13.41 3.45
N TYR A 126 18.15 12.64 3.89
CA TYR A 126 18.23 12.23 5.30
C TYR A 126 18.68 13.37 6.20
N GLN A 127 18.28 13.33 7.47
CA GLN A 127 18.71 14.33 8.47
C GLN A 127 20.23 14.32 8.64
N GLY A 128 20.84 15.52 8.60
CA GLY A 128 22.29 15.68 8.69
C GLY A 128 23.04 15.51 7.36
N SER A 129 22.34 15.23 6.25
CA SER A 129 22.92 15.24 4.90
C SER A 129 23.58 16.58 4.58
N GLN A 130 24.69 16.52 3.86
CA GLN A 130 25.41 17.69 3.33
C GLN A 130 25.16 17.83 1.83
N THR A 131 24.00 17.40 1.34
CA THR A 131 23.62 17.53 -0.05
C THR A 131 23.61 19.00 -0.49
N GLU A 132 24.04 19.26 -1.74
CA GLU A 132 23.91 20.56 -2.39
C GLU A 132 22.59 20.69 -3.17
N VAL A 133 21.76 19.63 -3.21
CA VAL A 133 20.45 19.65 -3.84
C VAL A 133 19.49 20.47 -3.00
N THR A 134 18.81 21.40 -3.63
CA THR A 134 17.77 22.24 -3.00
C THR A 134 16.37 21.96 -3.55
N GLY A 135 16.28 21.30 -4.70
CA GLY A 135 15.02 20.99 -5.35
C GLY A 135 15.23 20.30 -6.71
N ILE A 136 14.15 20.23 -7.50
CA ILE A 136 14.16 19.53 -8.79
C ILE A 136 15.14 20.14 -9.79
N SER A 137 15.32 21.47 -9.74
CA SER A 137 16.15 22.20 -10.70
C SER A 137 17.66 21.93 -10.59
N ASP A 138 18.10 21.35 -9.49
CA ASP A 138 19.51 21.08 -9.21
C ASP A 138 19.76 19.65 -8.70
N MET A 139 18.87 18.73 -9.08
CA MET A 139 19.00 17.30 -8.76
C MET A 139 20.26 16.66 -9.37
N ASP A 140 20.86 17.27 -10.38
CA ASP A 140 22.15 16.87 -10.98
C ASP A 140 23.33 17.01 -10.01
N LYS A 141 23.16 17.73 -8.89
CA LYS A 141 24.17 17.81 -7.82
C LYS A 141 24.18 16.60 -6.89
N ALA A 142 23.12 15.77 -6.92
CA ALA A 142 23.04 14.56 -6.09
C ALA A 142 24.06 13.51 -6.57
N LYS A 143 24.75 12.86 -5.64
CA LYS A 143 25.62 11.72 -5.95
C LYS A 143 24.82 10.44 -6.18
N SER A 144 23.73 10.28 -5.44
CA SER A 144 22.84 9.14 -5.58
C SER A 144 21.39 9.52 -5.31
N LEU A 145 20.47 8.95 -6.09
CA LEU A 145 19.02 9.16 -5.95
C LEU A 145 18.30 7.83 -5.79
N ALA A 146 17.36 7.79 -4.86
CA ALA A 146 16.34 6.76 -4.80
C ALA A 146 15.06 7.27 -5.47
N ILE A 147 14.60 6.58 -6.49
CA ILE A 147 13.36 6.87 -7.20
C ILE A 147 12.56 5.58 -7.43
N ALA A 148 11.26 5.67 -7.47
CA ALA A 148 10.45 4.51 -7.80
C ALA A 148 10.44 4.23 -9.32
N GLY A 149 10.17 2.98 -9.70
CA GLY A 149 10.03 2.59 -11.10
C GLY A 149 8.93 3.36 -11.83
N GLY A 150 8.99 3.45 -13.15
CA GLY A 150 8.05 4.23 -13.97
C GLY A 150 6.59 3.74 -13.90
N SER A 151 6.35 2.46 -13.61
CA SER A 151 5.02 1.90 -13.39
C SER A 151 4.43 2.25 -12.02
N VAL A 152 5.26 2.71 -11.09
CA VAL A 152 4.85 3.15 -9.75
C VAL A 152 4.37 4.60 -9.83
N PRO A 153 3.21 4.96 -9.24
CA PRO A 153 2.68 6.31 -9.37
C PRO A 153 3.69 7.43 -9.04
N VAL A 154 4.35 7.40 -7.87
CA VAL A 154 5.35 8.43 -7.52
C VAL A 154 6.52 8.47 -8.52
N GLY A 155 6.95 7.33 -9.04
CA GLY A 155 7.99 7.24 -10.05
C GLY A 155 7.57 7.85 -11.39
N LYS A 156 6.30 7.69 -11.78
CA LYS A 156 5.72 8.37 -12.95
C LYS A 156 5.63 9.88 -12.73
N TYR A 157 5.13 10.33 -11.58
CA TYR A 157 5.06 11.76 -11.25
C TYR A 157 6.45 12.41 -11.19
N THR A 158 7.46 11.69 -10.65
CA THR A 158 8.86 12.14 -10.67
C THR A 158 9.36 12.36 -12.09
N ARG A 159 9.14 11.39 -12.99
CA ARG A 159 9.52 11.50 -14.40
C ARG A 159 8.79 12.64 -15.11
N GLN A 160 7.51 12.79 -14.85
CA GLN A 160 6.71 13.91 -15.37
C GLN A 160 7.28 15.25 -14.91
N ALA A 161 7.64 15.37 -13.64
CA ALA A 161 8.23 16.58 -13.09
C ALA A 161 9.59 16.90 -13.73
N LEU A 162 10.45 15.90 -13.93
CA LEU A 162 11.73 16.09 -14.61
C LEU A 162 11.57 16.50 -16.08
N VAL A 163 10.58 15.97 -16.78
CA VAL A 163 10.22 16.37 -18.15
C VAL A 163 9.71 17.82 -18.17
N ASN A 164 8.77 18.17 -17.29
CA ASN A 164 8.18 19.50 -17.24
C ASN A 164 9.17 20.58 -16.74
N ALA A 165 10.16 20.18 -15.93
CA ALA A 165 11.29 21.03 -15.55
C ALA A 165 12.35 21.20 -16.68
N GLY A 166 12.20 20.50 -17.81
CA GLY A 166 13.12 20.55 -18.94
C GLY A 166 14.43 19.78 -18.74
N ILE A 167 14.52 18.93 -17.73
CA ILE A 167 15.67 18.08 -17.42
C ILE A 167 15.67 16.84 -18.33
N LEU A 168 14.51 16.24 -18.56
CA LEU A 168 14.29 15.13 -19.47
C LEU A 168 13.57 15.58 -20.74
N GLN A 169 13.74 14.83 -21.82
CA GLN A 169 13.05 15.11 -23.07
C GLN A 169 11.58 14.78 -23.00
N GLN A 170 10.75 15.54 -23.71
CA GLN A 170 9.32 15.24 -23.87
C GLN A 170 9.11 13.89 -24.54
N THR A 171 8.20 13.09 -23.98
CA THR A 171 7.81 11.78 -24.50
C THR A 171 6.29 11.60 -24.40
N GLY A 172 5.74 10.68 -25.18
CA GLY A 172 4.31 10.34 -25.12
C GLY A 172 3.94 9.55 -23.85
N ASP A 173 4.87 8.79 -23.28
CA ASP A 173 4.69 8.04 -22.04
C ASP A 173 5.90 8.20 -21.14
N VAL A 174 5.79 9.06 -20.15
CA VAL A 174 6.86 9.33 -19.18
C VAL A 174 7.21 8.11 -18.32
N SER A 175 6.28 7.15 -18.17
CA SER A 175 6.54 5.94 -17.39
C SER A 175 7.56 5.00 -18.06
N ALA A 176 7.78 5.16 -19.35
CA ALA A 176 8.76 4.39 -20.10
C ALA A 176 10.21 4.94 -20.00
N ILE A 177 10.40 6.15 -19.46
CA ILE A 177 11.73 6.73 -19.26
C ILE A 177 12.51 5.85 -18.28
N THR A 178 13.68 5.39 -18.71
CA THR A 178 14.53 4.48 -17.95
C THR A 178 15.37 5.21 -16.89
N THR A 179 15.88 4.47 -15.93
CA THR A 179 16.83 5.00 -14.93
C THR A 179 18.16 5.44 -15.56
N ASP A 180 18.58 4.79 -16.64
CA ASP A 180 19.80 5.17 -17.38
C ASP A 180 19.64 6.55 -18.03
N GLU A 181 18.48 6.82 -18.65
CA GLU A 181 18.16 8.14 -19.21
C GLU A 181 18.10 9.23 -18.13
N ILE A 182 17.56 8.91 -16.96
CA ILE A 182 17.53 9.83 -15.82
C ILE A 182 18.96 10.08 -15.31
N ALA A 183 19.76 9.03 -15.15
CA ALA A 183 21.16 9.14 -14.71
C ALA A 183 21.98 10.01 -15.68
N GLU A 184 21.84 9.81 -16.99
CA GLU A 184 22.51 10.61 -18.01
C GLU A 184 22.10 12.09 -17.92
N ALA A 185 20.80 12.37 -17.81
CA ALA A 185 20.25 13.73 -17.70
C ALA A 185 20.70 14.44 -16.41
N LEU A 186 20.96 13.69 -15.35
CA LEU A 186 21.44 14.19 -14.05
C LEU A 186 22.96 14.08 -13.89
N GLY A 187 23.73 14.11 -15.01
CA GLY A 187 25.18 14.18 -14.97
C GLY A 187 25.90 12.91 -14.52
N GLY A 188 25.22 11.76 -14.55
CA GLY A 188 25.77 10.45 -14.16
C GLY A 188 25.55 10.10 -12.69
N ALA A 189 24.55 10.69 -12.05
CA ALA A 189 24.13 10.32 -10.68
C ALA A 189 23.79 8.84 -10.58
N GLU A 190 24.13 8.19 -9.47
CA GLU A 190 23.74 6.81 -9.22
C GLU A 190 22.24 6.73 -8.94
N ILE A 191 21.50 5.95 -9.72
CA ILE A 191 20.05 5.78 -9.54
C ILE A 191 19.74 4.43 -8.91
N ASN A 192 19.10 4.45 -7.75
CA ASN A 192 18.50 3.29 -7.10
C ASN A 192 17.01 3.24 -7.45
N GLU A 193 16.62 2.33 -8.34
CA GLU A 193 15.22 2.13 -8.66
C GLU A 193 14.53 1.26 -7.63
N CYS A 194 13.48 1.80 -7.01
CA CYS A 194 12.74 1.18 -5.93
C CYS A 194 11.38 0.62 -6.42
N ALA A 195 10.95 -0.48 -5.84
CA ALA A 195 9.69 -1.16 -6.20
C ALA A 195 8.43 -0.36 -5.80
N ASN A 196 8.51 0.46 -4.77
CA ASN A 196 7.42 1.31 -4.28
C ASN A 196 7.98 2.51 -3.49
N VAL A 197 7.10 3.45 -3.11
CA VAL A 197 7.51 4.67 -2.39
C VAL A 197 8.09 4.37 -1.00
N GLY A 198 7.58 3.36 -0.30
CA GLY A 198 8.11 2.97 1.00
C GLY A 198 9.58 2.54 0.94
N ALA A 199 9.99 1.87 -0.15
CA ALA A 199 11.39 1.52 -0.38
C ALA A 199 12.26 2.77 -0.67
N VAL A 200 11.73 3.78 -1.37
CA VAL A 200 12.41 5.08 -1.55
C VAL A 200 12.59 5.77 -0.20
N THR A 201 11.51 5.87 0.60
CA THR A 201 11.53 6.48 1.93
C THR A 201 12.58 5.82 2.83
N ALA A 202 12.63 4.48 2.84
CA ALA A 202 13.63 3.72 3.61
C ALA A 202 15.06 3.99 3.12
N ALA A 203 15.29 3.93 1.79
CA ALA A 203 16.62 4.13 1.21
C ALA A 203 17.22 5.52 1.55
N VAL A 204 16.37 6.56 1.60
CA VAL A 204 16.83 7.91 1.99
C VAL A 204 16.93 8.05 3.49
N SER A 205 15.93 7.63 4.26
CA SER A 205 15.94 7.80 5.73
C SER A 205 17.06 7.03 6.42
N GLU A 206 17.53 5.93 5.83
CA GLU A 206 18.66 5.15 6.30
C GLU A 206 20.02 5.64 5.73
N GLY A 207 20.01 6.66 4.88
CA GLY A 207 21.20 7.24 4.27
C GLY A 207 21.86 6.36 3.18
N ALA A 208 21.15 5.36 2.67
CA ALA A 208 21.62 4.53 1.55
C ALA A 208 21.67 5.33 0.24
N ASN A 209 20.75 6.30 0.08
CA ASN A 209 20.78 7.28 -1.01
C ASN A 209 20.76 8.70 -0.45
N GLU A 210 21.41 9.63 -1.16
CA GLU A 210 21.54 11.02 -0.73
C GLU A 210 20.20 11.76 -0.81
N VAL A 211 19.47 11.57 -1.90
CA VAL A 211 18.21 12.25 -2.21
C VAL A 211 17.20 11.23 -2.71
N GLY A 212 15.93 11.52 -2.57
CA GLY A 212 14.86 10.71 -3.16
C GLY A 212 13.58 11.50 -3.37
N THR A 213 12.65 10.89 -4.13
CA THR A 213 11.33 11.47 -4.39
C THR A 213 10.25 10.60 -3.76
N VAL A 214 9.50 11.21 -2.84
CA VAL A 214 8.42 10.58 -2.07
C VAL A 214 7.17 11.45 -2.13
N TYR A 215 6.07 11.02 -1.54
CA TYR A 215 4.94 11.90 -1.30
C TYR A 215 5.07 12.64 0.02
N TYR A 216 4.39 13.77 0.15
CA TYR A 216 4.35 14.53 1.41
C TYR A 216 3.83 13.68 2.57
N SER A 217 2.81 12.86 2.35
CA SER A 217 2.30 11.92 3.34
C SER A 217 3.34 10.90 3.84
N ASP A 218 4.32 10.52 3.02
CA ASP A 218 5.38 9.58 3.42
C ASP A 218 6.39 10.20 4.40
N THR A 219 6.35 11.53 4.60
CA THR A 219 7.21 12.23 5.57
C THR A 219 6.60 12.29 6.96
N TYR A 220 5.31 11.94 7.12
CA TYR A 220 4.65 11.89 8.41
C TYR A 220 5.35 10.92 9.36
N GLY A 221 5.71 11.41 10.56
CA GLY A 221 6.42 10.61 11.56
C GLY A 221 7.87 10.27 11.18
N GLN A 222 8.44 10.94 10.17
CA GLN A 222 9.84 10.78 9.73
C GLN A 222 10.67 12.07 9.89
N GLU A 223 10.18 13.05 10.63
CA GLU A 223 10.78 14.40 10.74
C GLU A 223 12.18 14.35 11.39
N ASP A 224 12.45 13.33 12.20
CA ASP A 224 13.77 13.07 12.81
C ASP A 224 14.76 12.37 11.86
N LYS A 225 14.29 11.78 10.74
CA LYS A 225 15.09 11.04 9.78
C LYS A 225 15.18 11.70 8.40
N LEU A 226 14.10 12.36 7.98
CA LEU A 226 13.99 12.99 6.67
C LEU A 226 13.91 14.51 6.78
N LYS A 227 14.53 15.18 5.82
CA LYS A 227 14.40 16.61 5.58
C LYS A 227 13.82 16.81 4.18
N ILE A 228 12.73 17.56 4.09
CA ILE A 228 12.16 17.99 2.81
C ILE A 228 13.05 19.10 2.25
N LEU A 229 13.49 18.94 1.02
CA LEU A 229 14.25 19.94 0.25
C LEU A 229 13.28 20.82 -0.54
N GLU A 230 12.30 20.20 -1.20
CA GLU A 230 11.28 20.89 -2.00
C GLU A 230 9.96 20.12 -1.98
N MET A 231 8.86 20.85 -1.92
CA MET A 231 7.53 20.38 -2.33
C MET A 231 7.42 20.65 -3.82
N VAL A 232 7.44 19.60 -4.66
CA VAL A 232 7.42 19.76 -6.11
C VAL A 232 6.11 20.42 -6.54
N PRO A 233 6.16 21.55 -7.26
CA PRO A 233 4.95 22.27 -7.68
C PRO A 233 4.03 21.41 -8.56
N TYR A 234 2.71 21.54 -8.38
CA TYR A 234 1.71 20.83 -9.18
C TYR A 234 1.79 21.15 -10.69
N GLU A 235 2.35 22.30 -11.06
CA GLU A 235 2.62 22.66 -12.46
C GLU A 235 3.60 21.66 -13.11
N LEU A 236 4.42 20.98 -12.31
CA LEU A 236 5.39 19.99 -12.80
C LEU A 236 4.85 18.57 -12.75
N THR A 237 4.03 18.21 -11.76
CA THR A 237 3.51 16.85 -11.58
C THR A 237 2.11 16.65 -12.13
N GLY A 238 1.28 17.72 -12.18
CA GLY A 238 -0.17 17.63 -12.14
C GLY A 238 -0.68 17.25 -10.74
N ASP A 239 -2.00 17.16 -10.59
CA ASP A 239 -2.64 16.67 -9.38
C ASP A 239 -2.29 15.21 -9.12
N VAL A 240 -2.00 14.88 -7.87
CA VAL A 240 -1.68 13.51 -7.42
C VAL A 240 -2.91 12.92 -6.74
N ILE A 241 -3.84 12.45 -7.56
CA ILE A 241 -5.16 12.00 -7.10
C ILE A 241 -5.11 10.54 -6.66
N TYR A 242 -5.73 10.27 -5.52
CA TYR A 242 -5.91 8.94 -4.95
C TYR A 242 -7.38 8.51 -5.08
N PRO A 243 -7.72 7.73 -6.08
CA PRO A 243 -9.05 7.13 -6.20
C PRO A 243 -9.17 5.87 -5.35
N VAL A 244 -10.37 5.66 -4.77
CA VAL A 244 -10.77 4.44 -4.08
C VAL A 244 -12.04 3.90 -4.71
N ALA A 245 -12.17 2.57 -4.79
CA ALA A 245 -13.37 1.90 -5.28
C ALA A 245 -13.54 0.52 -4.65
N GLN A 246 -14.77 0.02 -4.61
CA GLN A 246 -15.06 -1.38 -4.31
C GLN A 246 -14.83 -2.24 -5.57
N ILE A 247 -14.19 -3.37 -5.38
CA ILE A 247 -13.86 -4.33 -6.44
C ILE A 247 -14.85 -5.49 -6.36
N GLU A 248 -15.29 -5.98 -7.51
CA GLU A 248 -16.14 -7.18 -7.60
C GLU A 248 -15.29 -8.42 -7.28
N ASN A 249 -15.22 -8.75 -6.00
CA ASN A 249 -14.56 -9.95 -5.51
C ASN A 249 -15.48 -11.16 -5.73
N LYS A 250 -15.14 -12.02 -6.68
CA LYS A 250 -15.94 -13.21 -7.05
C LYS A 250 -15.94 -14.30 -5.98
N GLU A 251 -15.00 -14.25 -5.03
CA GLU A 251 -14.90 -15.20 -3.94
C GLU A 251 -15.67 -14.73 -2.70
N ALA A 252 -16.05 -13.44 -2.63
CA ALA A 252 -16.78 -12.86 -1.51
C ALA A 252 -18.25 -13.28 -1.47
N ASP A 253 -18.75 -13.62 -0.28
CA ASP A 253 -20.17 -13.77 -0.03
C ASP A 253 -20.86 -12.39 0.15
N GLU A 254 -22.20 -12.39 0.22
CA GLU A 254 -22.97 -11.15 0.34
C GLU A 254 -22.62 -10.35 1.60
N LYS A 255 -22.29 -11.02 2.71
CA LYS A 255 -21.91 -10.37 3.96
C LYS A 255 -20.54 -9.67 3.85
N GLN A 256 -19.58 -10.28 3.16
CA GLN A 256 -18.28 -9.68 2.88
C GLN A 256 -18.43 -8.47 1.95
N LYS A 257 -19.28 -8.56 0.92
CA LYS A 257 -19.57 -7.44 0.00
C LYS A 257 -20.23 -6.27 0.73
N GLU A 258 -21.17 -6.54 1.64
CA GLU A 258 -21.82 -5.53 2.47
C GLU A 258 -20.79 -4.84 3.39
N ALA A 259 -19.97 -5.62 4.10
CA ALA A 259 -18.91 -5.08 4.97
C ALA A 259 -17.87 -4.25 4.19
N ALA A 260 -17.52 -4.64 2.97
CA ALA A 260 -16.67 -3.85 2.09
C ALA A 260 -17.31 -2.50 1.71
N GLY A 261 -18.63 -2.49 1.42
CA GLY A 261 -19.38 -1.27 1.16
C GLY A 261 -19.44 -0.35 2.39
N GLU A 262 -19.65 -0.90 3.59
CA GLU A 262 -19.62 -0.15 4.86
C GLU A 262 -18.23 0.47 5.10
N PHE A 263 -17.16 -0.28 4.88
CA PHE A 263 -15.81 0.25 5.02
C PHE A 263 -15.51 1.32 3.97
N LEU A 264 -15.91 1.14 2.72
CA LEU A 264 -15.78 2.19 1.70
C LEU A 264 -16.53 3.47 2.08
N ASN A 265 -17.77 3.36 2.57
CA ASN A 265 -18.55 4.51 3.05
C ASN A 265 -17.83 5.21 4.21
N PHE A 266 -17.21 4.46 5.13
CA PHE A 266 -16.39 5.05 6.17
C PHE A 266 -15.17 5.78 5.59
N LEU A 267 -14.44 5.18 4.63
CA LEU A 267 -13.25 5.80 4.00
C LEU A 267 -13.56 7.16 3.36
N VAL A 268 -14.77 7.39 2.88
CA VAL A 268 -15.19 8.69 2.28
C VAL A 268 -15.89 9.62 3.27
N SER A 269 -16.07 9.21 4.53
CA SER A 269 -16.75 9.98 5.58
C SER A 269 -15.94 11.20 6.04
N ASP A 270 -16.62 12.13 6.72
CA ASP A 270 -15.95 13.30 7.30
C ASP A 270 -14.97 12.91 8.42
N THR A 271 -15.27 11.84 9.18
CA THR A 271 -14.34 11.29 10.19
C THR A 271 -13.03 10.84 9.53
N ALA A 272 -13.11 10.07 8.46
CA ALA A 272 -11.93 9.61 7.72
C ALA A 272 -11.16 10.79 7.09
N LYS A 273 -11.86 11.82 6.59
CA LYS A 273 -11.22 13.02 6.03
C LYS A 273 -10.36 13.76 7.05
N GLU A 274 -10.78 13.87 8.31
CA GLU A 274 -9.94 14.47 9.37
C GLU A 274 -8.71 13.60 9.68
N ILE A 275 -8.85 12.27 9.63
CA ILE A 275 -7.71 11.36 9.79
C ILE A 275 -6.71 11.55 8.64
N TYR A 276 -7.16 11.56 7.38
CA TYR A 276 -6.27 11.80 6.23
C TYR A 276 -5.45 13.10 6.36
N LYS A 277 -6.08 14.21 6.76
CA LYS A 277 -5.39 15.49 6.97
C LYS A 277 -4.28 15.38 8.02
N THR A 278 -4.50 14.61 9.09
CA THR A 278 -3.48 14.36 10.12
C THR A 278 -2.24 13.68 9.52
N PHE A 279 -2.43 12.83 8.52
CA PHE A 279 -1.36 12.14 7.79
C PHE A 279 -0.89 12.90 6.53
N LEU A 280 -1.11 14.22 6.48
CA LEU A 280 -0.61 15.13 5.45
C LEU A 280 -1.19 14.88 4.03
N PHE A 281 -2.39 14.31 3.94
CA PHE A 281 -3.15 14.27 2.70
C PHE A 281 -4.09 15.47 2.60
N ASP A 282 -4.28 15.99 1.39
CA ASP A 282 -5.33 16.94 1.06
C ASP A 282 -6.60 16.18 0.63
N ILE A 283 -7.76 16.75 0.95
CA ILE A 283 -9.05 16.20 0.52
C ILE A 283 -9.44 16.86 -0.80
N LYS A 284 -9.88 16.05 -1.74
CA LYS A 284 -10.35 16.54 -3.05
C LYS A 284 -11.81 16.96 -3.05
#